data_c2d71ada8572e546ff79611e4c72cb1c
#
_entry.id   c2d71ada8572e546ff79611e4c72cb1c
#
_cell.length_a   1.000
_cell.length_b   1.000
_cell.length_c   1.000
_cell.angle_alpha   90.00
_cell.angle_beta   90.00
_cell.angle_gamma   90.00
#
_symmetry.space_group_name_H-M   'P 1'
#
loop_
_entity.id
_entity.type
_entity.pdbx_description
1 polymer ?
#
loop_
_entity_poly.entity_id
_entity_poly.type
_entity_poly.pdbx_seq_one_letter_code
_entity_poly.pdbx_strand_id
1 'polypeptide(L)'
;MKTMFALLFAISASAANLDPFFAVLGKVESSNNSKAVNKKETALGIYQIRPAYFKDSRVKGNHEQVFNPAFARSVCEAYFKRYEPAAFASGDFETLARCHNGGCGWRKNKSATDSYWKKIKKNL
;
A
#
# COMPACT_ATOMS: atom_id res chain seq x y z
N MET A 1 -18.41 -48.38 -14.18
CA MET A 1 -18.51 -46.94 -13.95
C MET A 1 -17.17 -46.45 -13.41
N LYS A 2 -16.45 -45.66 -14.20
CA LYS A 2 -15.20 -45.03 -13.75
C LYS A 2 -15.54 -43.69 -13.17
N THR A 3 -15.47 -43.54 -11.85
CA THR A 3 -15.50 -42.23 -11.21
C THR A 3 -14.19 -41.53 -11.41
N MET A 4 -14.18 -40.51 -12.27
CA MET A 4 -13.03 -39.62 -12.39
C MET A 4 -13.03 -38.67 -11.21
N PHE A 5 -12.07 -38.85 -10.28
CA PHE A 5 -11.76 -37.82 -9.31
C PHE A 5 -10.90 -36.77 -9.98
N ALA A 6 -11.50 -35.60 -10.27
CA ALA A 6 -10.71 -34.44 -10.60
C ALA A 6 -9.98 -33.98 -9.33
N LEU A 7 -8.68 -34.23 -9.26
CA LEU A 7 -7.84 -33.61 -8.25
C LEU A 7 -7.76 -32.11 -8.57
N LEU A 8 -8.54 -31.32 -7.85
CA LEU A 8 -8.39 -29.87 -7.85
C LEU A 8 -7.13 -29.54 -7.03
N PHE A 9 -6.01 -29.32 -7.71
CA PHE A 9 -4.89 -28.64 -7.08
C PHE A 9 -5.27 -27.17 -6.92
N ALA A 10 -5.70 -26.80 -5.72
CA ALA A 10 -5.72 -25.39 -5.36
C ALA A 10 -4.27 -24.93 -5.29
N ILE A 11 -3.78 -24.29 -6.35
CA ILE A 11 -2.53 -23.54 -6.29
C ILE A 11 -2.85 -22.32 -5.42
N SER A 12 -2.58 -22.41 -4.12
CA SER A 12 -2.52 -21.22 -3.30
C SER A 12 -1.30 -20.43 -3.74
N ALA A 13 -1.53 -19.40 -4.57
CA ALA A 13 -0.50 -18.42 -4.83
C ALA A 13 -0.14 -17.79 -3.48
N SER A 14 1.09 -18.01 -2.99
CA SER A 14 1.58 -17.31 -1.82
C SER A 14 1.54 -15.80 -2.11
N ALA A 15 1.02 -15.01 -1.16
CA ALA A 15 1.04 -13.56 -1.25
C ALA A 15 2.48 -13.07 -1.45
N ALA A 16 2.66 -12.06 -2.28
CA ALA A 16 3.96 -11.44 -2.48
C ALA A 16 4.51 -10.88 -1.17
N ASN A 17 5.84 -10.94 -1.01
CA ASN A 17 6.50 -10.30 0.12
C ASN A 17 6.61 -8.80 -0.15
N LEU A 18 5.87 -7.99 0.60
CA LEU A 18 5.85 -6.54 0.49
C LEU A 18 6.83 -5.83 1.44
N ASP A 19 7.63 -6.57 2.22
CA ASP A 19 8.58 -5.96 3.15
C ASP A 19 9.56 -5.01 2.46
N PRO A 20 10.17 -5.34 1.31
CA PRO A 20 11.04 -4.40 0.60
C PRO A 20 10.30 -3.14 0.16
N PHE A 21 9.08 -3.26 -0.30
CA PHE A 21 8.25 -2.12 -0.69
C PHE A 21 7.98 -1.19 0.50
N PHE A 22 7.54 -1.73 1.63
CA PHE A 22 7.24 -0.93 2.81
C PHE A 22 8.49 -0.28 3.41
N ALA A 23 9.64 -0.94 3.36
CA ALA A 23 10.90 -0.33 3.78
C ALA A 23 11.22 0.93 2.96
N VAL A 24 11.06 0.86 1.64
CA VAL A 24 11.29 2.01 0.75
C VAL A 24 10.20 3.07 0.91
N LEU A 25 8.95 2.65 1.07
CA LEU A 25 7.82 3.56 1.26
C LEU A 25 8.03 4.45 2.49
N GLY A 26 8.41 3.86 3.61
CA GLY A 26 8.70 4.61 4.84
C GLY A 26 9.87 5.58 4.65
N LYS A 27 10.93 5.14 3.98
CA LYS A 27 12.09 5.99 3.68
C LYS A 27 11.72 7.20 2.83
N VAL A 28 10.97 6.99 1.76
CA VAL A 28 10.57 8.06 0.84
C VAL A 28 9.57 9.02 1.48
N GLU A 29 8.61 8.50 2.24
CA GLU A 29 7.56 9.33 2.83
C GLU A 29 8.02 10.15 4.03
N SER A 30 8.85 9.59 4.89
CA SER A 30 9.15 10.22 6.18
C SER A 30 10.59 10.07 6.66
N SER A 31 11.50 9.52 5.83
CA SER A 31 12.83 9.09 6.29
C SER A 31 12.74 8.12 7.47
N ASN A 32 11.75 7.24 7.44
CA ASN A 32 11.45 6.25 8.47
C ASN A 32 11.09 6.85 9.83
N ASN A 33 10.52 8.05 9.85
CA ASN A 33 10.09 8.71 11.08
C ASN A 33 8.62 8.37 11.38
N SER A 34 8.41 7.48 12.34
CA SER A 34 7.05 7.07 12.74
C SER A 34 6.21 8.19 13.35
N LYS A 35 6.84 9.28 13.79
CA LYS A 35 6.19 10.45 14.40
C LYS A 35 6.04 11.63 13.44
N ALA A 36 6.36 11.44 12.17
CA ALA A 36 6.30 12.51 11.18
C ALA A 36 4.88 13.06 11.00
N VAL A 37 4.77 14.38 10.90
CA VAL A 37 3.52 15.08 10.66
C VAL A 37 3.73 16.08 9.53
N ASN A 38 2.94 15.96 8.47
CA ASN A 38 2.79 17.01 7.45
C ASN A 38 1.50 17.77 7.76
N LYS A 39 1.63 18.95 8.36
CA LYS A 39 0.47 19.74 8.80
C LYS A 39 -0.41 20.20 7.65
N LYS A 40 0.18 20.49 6.48
CA LYS A 40 -0.55 20.98 5.31
C LYS A 40 -1.56 19.95 4.79
N GLU A 41 -1.19 18.69 4.80
CA GLU A 41 -2.02 17.59 4.28
C GLU A 41 -2.63 16.75 5.41
N THR A 42 -2.28 17.03 6.65
CA THR A 42 -2.60 16.19 7.81
C THR A 42 -2.16 14.73 7.59
N ALA A 43 -1.01 14.57 6.92
CA ALA A 43 -0.43 13.26 6.70
C ALA A 43 0.41 12.85 7.91
N LEU A 44 0.17 11.67 8.44
CA LEU A 44 0.73 11.20 9.71
C LEU A 44 1.54 9.92 9.54
N GLY A 45 2.63 9.85 10.32
CA GLY A 45 3.38 8.64 10.56
C GLY A 45 4.36 8.25 9.45
N ILE A 46 4.90 7.06 9.60
CA ILE A 46 5.98 6.55 8.75
C ILE A 46 5.62 6.52 7.26
N TYR A 47 4.35 6.24 6.91
CA TYR A 47 3.88 6.17 5.52
C TYR A 47 3.07 7.38 5.10
N GLN A 48 2.99 8.43 5.94
CA GLN A 48 2.32 9.70 5.64
C GLN A 48 0.87 9.49 5.19
N ILE A 49 0.07 8.88 6.07
CA ILE A 49 -1.33 8.55 5.81
C ILE A 49 -2.21 9.78 6.07
N ARG A 50 -2.93 10.21 5.04
CA ARG A 50 -3.90 11.33 5.11
C ARG A 50 -5.25 10.84 5.66
N PRO A 51 -6.09 11.74 6.19
CA PRO A 51 -7.41 11.36 6.72
C PRO A 51 -8.30 10.62 5.72
N ALA A 52 -8.35 11.08 4.46
CA ALA A 52 -9.15 10.43 3.42
C ALA A 52 -8.65 9.02 3.11
N TYR A 53 -7.33 8.83 3.07
CA TYR A 53 -6.72 7.52 2.86
C TYR A 53 -7.11 6.56 3.99
N PHE A 54 -7.00 7.01 5.23
CA PHE A 54 -7.39 6.22 6.40
C PHE A 54 -8.87 5.81 6.33
N LYS A 55 -9.74 6.76 6.04
CA LYS A 55 -11.19 6.52 5.89
C LYS A 55 -11.45 5.48 4.79
N ASP A 56 -10.82 5.62 3.65
CA ASP A 56 -11.01 4.75 2.50
C ASP A 56 -10.44 3.35 2.72
N SER A 57 -9.48 3.18 3.63
CA SER A 57 -8.96 1.87 4.01
C SER A 57 -10.00 1.01 4.73
N ARG A 58 -11.01 1.66 5.34
CA ARG A 58 -12.05 1.02 6.18
C ARG A 58 -11.52 0.27 7.40
N VAL A 59 -10.28 0.53 7.79
CA VAL A 59 -9.73 -0.01 9.04
C VAL A 59 -10.39 0.70 10.21
N LYS A 60 -10.85 -0.07 11.18
CA LYS A 60 -11.45 0.47 12.41
C LYS A 60 -10.37 1.10 13.29
N GLY A 61 -10.68 2.24 13.86
CA GLY A 61 -9.80 2.97 14.76
C GLY A 61 -9.76 4.45 14.45
N ASN A 62 -8.73 5.11 14.98
CA ASN A 62 -8.52 6.53 14.82
C ASN A 62 -7.32 6.80 13.93
N HIS A 63 -7.36 7.90 13.17
CA HIS A 63 -6.27 8.28 12.27
C HIS A 63 -4.92 8.38 12.99
N GLU A 64 -4.89 8.91 14.23
CA GLU A 64 -3.67 9.04 15.02
C GLU A 64 -2.99 7.71 15.34
N GLN A 65 -3.68 6.59 15.26
CA GLN A 65 -3.08 5.28 15.49
C GLN A 65 -2.03 4.91 14.43
N VAL A 66 -2.02 5.61 13.28
CA VAL A 66 -0.99 5.41 12.24
C VAL A 66 0.41 5.85 12.67
N PHE A 67 0.55 6.53 13.81
CA PHE A 67 1.87 6.73 14.42
C PHE A 67 2.51 5.40 14.90
N ASN A 68 1.71 4.36 15.09
CA ASN A 68 2.24 3.00 15.27
C ASN A 68 2.55 2.41 13.88
N PRO A 69 3.80 2.03 13.58
CA PRO A 69 4.17 1.55 12.25
C PRO A 69 3.43 0.30 11.80
N ALA A 70 3.19 -0.65 12.71
CA ALA A 70 2.45 -1.87 12.37
C ALA A 70 1.00 -1.57 12.00
N PHE A 71 0.35 -0.68 12.74
CA PHE A 71 -1.02 -0.23 12.42
C PHE A 71 -1.04 0.55 11.10
N ALA A 72 -0.07 1.44 10.88
CA ALA A 72 0.04 2.19 9.63
C ALA A 72 0.18 1.25 8.42
N ARG A 73 1.01 0.21 8.53
CA ARG A 73 1.15 -0.79 7.48
C ARG A 73 -0.17 -1.52 7.22
N SER A 74 -0.90 -1.90 8.26
CA SER A 74 -2.21 -2.56 8.09
C SER A 74 -3.22 -1.69 7.36
N VAL A 75 -3.18 -0.37 7.59
CA VAL A 75 -4.01 0.61 6.87
C VAL A 75 -3.64 0.64 5.39
N CYS A 76 -2.35 0.72 5.07
CA CYS A 76 -1.88 0.68 3.67
C CYS A 76 -2.27 -0.62 2.98
N GLU A 77 -2.08 -1.76 3.63
CA GLU A 77 -2.44 -3.06 3.07
C GLU A 77 -3.94 -3.18 2.80
N ALA A 78 -4.79 -2.72 3.72
CA ALA A 78 -6.24 -2.70 3.53
C ALA A 78 -6.65 -1.80 2.36
N TYR A 79 -6.00 -0.64 2.23
CA TYR A 79 -6.21 0.28 1.12
C TYR A 79 -5.86 -0.36 -0.22
N PHE A 80 -4.69 -1.01 -0.30
CA PHE A 80 -4.25 -1.70 -1.52
C PHE A 80 -5.14 -2.89 -1.88
N LYS A 81 -5.55 -3.69 -0.90
CA LYS A 81 -6.48 -4.80 -1.14
C LYS A 81 -7.81 -4.32 -1.71
N ARG A 82 -8.26 -3.15 -1.27
CA ARG A 82 -9.52 -2.58 -1.74
C ARG A 82 -9.41 -2.06 -3.17
N TYR A 83 -8.36 -1.32 -3.49
CA TYR A 83 -8.26 -0.58 -4.74
C TYR A 83 -7.35 -1.20 -5.78
N GLU A 84 -6.38 -1.99 -5.38
CA GLU A 84 -5.40 -2.65 -6.25
C GLU A 84 -5.16 -4.10 -5.82
N PRO A 85 -6.22 -4.94 -5.78
CA PRO A 85 -6.09 -6.30 -5.26
C PRO A 85 -5.11 -7.17 -6.05
N ALA A 86 -5.06 -7.03 -7.38
CA ALA A 86 -4.13 -7.78 -8.21
C ALA A 86 -2.66 -7.38 -7.96
N ALA A 87 -2.40 -6.08 -7.88
CA ALA A 87 -1.06 -5.56 -7.58
C ALA A 87 -0.60 -5.96 -6.18
N PHE A 88 -1.52 -5.92 -5.21
CA PHE A 88 -1.23 -6.36 -3.84
C PHE A 88 -0.85 -7.84 -3.79
N ALA A 89 -1.59 -8.69 -4.50
CA ALA A 89 -1.34 -10.12 -4.52
C ALA A 89 -0.05 -10.49 -5.25
N SER A 90 0.26 -9.82 -6.36
CA SER A 90 1.42 -10.11 -7.22
C SER A 90 2.70 -9.39 -6.82
N GLY A 91 2.62 -8.36 -5.98
CA GLY A 91 3.78 -7.52 -5.65
C GLY A 91 4.16 -6.55 -6.77
N ASP A 92 3.18 -5.98 -7.45
CA ASP A 92 3.39 -4.92 -8.44
C ASP A 92 3.66 -3.60 -7.72
N PHE A 93 4.92 -3.35 -7.39
CA PHE A 93 5.33 -2.20 -6.59
C PHE A 93 5.07 -0.86 -7.29
N GLU A 94 5.17 -0.80 -8.61
CA GLU A 94 4.85 0.42 -9.35
C GLU A 94 3.39 0.82 -9.14
N THR A 95 2.46 -0.10 -9.34
CA THR A 95 1.03 0.16 -9.16
C THR A 95 0.72 0.54 -7.71
N LEU A 96 1.30 -0.16 -6.74
CA LEU A 96 1.11 0.16 -5.32
C LEU A 96 1.65 1.55 -4.96
N ALA A 97 2.82 1.91 -5.46
CA ALA A 97 3.43 3.22 -5.23
C ALA A 97 2.56 4.35 -5.81
N ARG A 98 2.10 4.19 -7.05
CA ARG A 98 1.24 5.18 -7.70
C ARG A 98 -0.10 5.32 -6.99
N CYS A 99 -0.68 4.21 -6.55
CA CYS A 99 -1.92 4.21 -5.76
C CYS A 99 -1.73 4.92 -4.41
N HIS A 100 -0.62 4.67 -3.72
CA HIS A 100 -0.32 5.34 -2.46
C HIS A 100 -0.16 6.84 -2.61
N ASN A 101 0.53 7.29 -3.63
CA ASN A 101 0.78 8.71 -3.89
C ASN A 101 -0.44 9.44 -4.47
N GLY A 102 -1.08 8.84 -5.47
CA GLY A 102 -2.16 9.48 -6.23
C GLY A 102 -3.57 9.12 -5.80
N GLY A 103 -3.71 8.16 -4.89
CA GLY A 103 -5.03 7.66 -4.46
C GLY A 103 -5.63 6.65 -5.44
N CYS A 104 -6.85 6.20 -5.16
CA CYS A 104 -7.51 5.17 -5.96
C CYS A 104 -7.79 5.60 -7.41
N GLY A 105 -7.88 6.89 -7.67
CA GLY A 105 -8.10 7.47 -9.02
C GLY A 105 -6.83 7.83 -9.78
N TRP A 106 -5.66 7.36 -9.38
CA TRP A 106 -4.37 7.77 -9.93
C TRP A 106 -4.25 7.55 -11.46
N ARG A 107 -4.92 6.56 -12.02
CA ARG A 107 -4.88 6.28 -13.47
C ARG A 107 -5.43 7.42 -14.32
N LYS A 108 -6.33 8.22 -13.76
CA LYS A 108 -6.89 9.39 -14.47
C LYS A 108 -5.86 10.47 -14.71
N ASN A 109 -4.82 10.52 -13.90
CA ASN A 109 -3.70 11.45 -14.03
C ASN A 109 -2.39 10.75 -13.66
N LYS A 110 -2.06 9.71 -14.41
CA LYS A 110 -0.91 8.84 -14.14
C LYS A 110 0.39 9.63 -14.07
N SER A 111 0.59 10.61 -14.96
CA SER A 111 1.83 11.40 -15.02
C SER A 111 2.11 12.16 -13.72
N ALA A 112 1.10 12.52 -12.95
CA ALA A 112 1.27 13.17 -11.65
C ALA A 112 1.99 12.28 -10.62
N THR A 113 2.03 10.96 -10.84
CA THR A 113 2.69 10.00 -9.95
C THR A 113 4.06 9.54 -10.47
N ASP A 114 4.52 10.04 -11.62
CA ASP A 114 5.77 9.57 -12.25
C ASP A 114 7.00 9.88 -11.40
N SER A 115 7.12 11.10 -10.88
CA SER A 115 8.27 11.49 -10.07
C SER A 115 8.33 10.71 -8.75
N TYR A 116 7.17 10.42 -8.17
CA TYR A 116 7.07 9.60 -6.97
C TYR A 116 7.52 8.16 -7.23
N TRP A 117 7.04 7.55 -8.32
CA TRP A 117 7.48 6.21 -8.69
C TRP A 117 9.00 6.14 -8.93
N LYS A 118 9.58 7.16 -9.58
CA LYS A 118 11.03 7.22 -9.76
C LYS A 118 11.80 7.20 -8.44
N LYS A 119 11.31 7.92 -7.42
CA LYS A 119 11.92 7.91 -6.08
C LYS A 119 11.83 6.53 -5.43
N ILE A 120 10.68 5.89 -5.49
CA ILE A 120 10.49 4.54 -4.97
C ILE A 120 11.43 3.57 -5.68
N LYS A 121 11.41 3.56 -7.01
CA LYS A 121 12.22 2.66 -7.85
C LYS A 121 13.72 2.80 -7.57
N LYS A 122 14.19 4.02 -7.42
CA LYS A 122 15.61 4.31 -7.14
C LYS A 122 16.08 3.70 -5.82
N ASN A 123 15.19 3.53 -4.86
CA ASN A 123 15.50 3.05 -3.51
C ASN A 123 15.14 1.56 -3.30
N LEU A 124 14.60 0.91 -4.31
CA LEU A 124 14.31 -0.53 -4.25
C LEU A 124 15.56 -1.40 -4.37
#